data_fd38005c533c39ed1df060485f3c45d1
#
_entry.id   fd38005c533c39ed1df060485f3c45d1
#
_cell.length_a   1.000
_cell.length_b   1.000
_cell.length_c   1.000
_cell.angle_alpha   90.00
_cell.angle_beta   90.00
_cell.angle_gamma   90.00
#
_symmetry.space_group_name_H-M   'P 1'
#
loop_
_entity.id
_entity.type
_entity.pdbx_description
1 polymer ?
#
loop_
_entity_poly.entity_id
_entity_poly.type
_entity_poly.pdbx_seq_one_letter_code
_entity_poly.pdbx_strand_id
1 'polypeptide(L)'
;MPVRHVLEITDHGGRFEVTDERIENERPHHGKDDAYFYYRFQRGNPALNDLSEKRRGLRRENVKPEQSILSQVRDPESYPVLHWLQEQYERIRLYRNWDFGPSAPWRREQSAQGRGDVLNDGGENMALVLSKIRARVKIELIESLRKLFDGIVDIHLTVDGGNVLFFLEESGAREIPSTRLSDGTLRYLSLLAILLHPEPPPLVAIEEPELGLHPDVMPHIAELLVNASQRMQLVVTTHSRMLVDALTEQPSSVVVCAKEKGESRLERLDANALKAWLDKYTLGDLWSKGELGGNRW
;
A
#
# COMPACT_ATOMS: atom_id res chain seq x y z
N MET A 1 11.77 -19.36 -5.53
CA MET A 1 12.95 -18.97 -4.74
C MET A 1 12.86 -17.47 -4.49
N PRO A 2 13.15 -16.95 -3.30
CA PRO A 2 13.12 -15.53 -3.04
C PRO A 2 14.13 -14.78 -3.91
N VAL A 3 13.72 -13.62 -4.45
CA VAL A 3 14.55 -12.75 -5.28
C VAL A 3 14.90 -11.51 -4.48
N ARG A 4 16.15 -11.09 -4.54
CA ARG A 4 16.64 -9.85 -3.95
C ARG A 4 16.92 -8.84 -5.06
N HIS A 5 16.36 -7.65 -4.94
CA HIS A 5 16.69 -6.50 -5.77
C HIS A 5 17.46 -5.48 -4.92
N VAL A 6 18.63 -5.09 -5.39
CA VAL A 6 19.47 -4.04 -4.80
C VAL A 6 19.59 -2.93 -5.83
N LEU A 7 19.30 -1.70 -5.43
CA LEU A 7 19.37 -0.52 -6.28
C LEU A 7 20.10 0.59 -5.51
N GLU A 8 21.24 1.02 -6.03
CA GLU A 8 21.98 2.16 -5.52
C GLU A 8 21.85 3.35 -6.47
N ILE A 9 21.45 4.48 -5.92
CA ILE A 9 21.21 5.71 -6.66
C ILE A 9 22.09 6.80 -6.08
N THR A 10 22.76 7.56 -6.93
CA THR A 10 23.55 8.72 -6.55
C THR A 10 23.02 9.97 -7.21
N ASP A 11 22.98 11.07 -6.47
CA ASP A 11 22.67 12.40 -7.03
C ASP A 11 23.94 13.07 -7.54
N HIS A 12 23.97 13.37 -8.83
CA HIS A 12 25.00 14.15 -9.49
C HIS A 12 24.44 15.50 -9.94
N GLY A 13 24.37 16.47 -9.00
CA GLY A 13 23.96 17.83 -9.33
C GLY A 13 22.50 17.97 -9.76
N GLY A 14 21.59 17.21 -9.10
CA GLY A 14 20.15 17.21 -9.39
C GLY A 14 19.73 16.17 -10.44
N ARG A 15 20.63 15.28 -10.84
CA ARG A 15 20.32 14.10 -11.66
C ARG A 15 20.61 12.84 -10.87
N PHE A 16 19.60 12.01 -10.76
CA PHE A 16 19.75 10.69 -10.16
C PHE A 16 20.31 9.71 -11.18
N GLU A 17 21.37 9.00 -10.80
CA GLU A 17 21.95 7.93 -11.60
C GLU A 17 22.02 6.64 -10.81
N VAL A 18 21.72 5.53 -11.46
CA VAL A 18 21.89 4.18 -10.93
C VAL A 18 23.38 3.84 -10.99
N THR A 19 23.99 3.66 -9.83
CA THR A 19 25.43 3.34 -9.71
C THR A 19 25.69 1.85 -9.51
N ASP A 20 24.77 1.14 -8.87
CA ASP A 20 24.75 -0.34 -8.79
C ASP A 20 23.30 -0.82 -8.86
N GLU A 21 23.06 -1.88 -9.59
CA GLU A 21 21.76 -2.55 -9.62
C GLU A 21 21.95 -4.05 -9.80
N ARG A 22 21.32 -4.83 -8.91
CA ARG A 22 21.39 -6.29 -8.91
C ARG A 22 20.04 -6.90 -8.68
N ILE A 23 19.67 -7.85 -9.52
CA ILE A 23 18.50 -8.69 -9.36
C ILE A 23 19.01 -10.14 -9.32
N GLU A 24 18.93 -10.77 -8.16
CA GLU A 24 19.56 -12.07 -7.91
C GLU A 24 18.71 -12.93 -6.96
N ASN A 25 18.98 -14.21 -6.91
CA ASN A 25 18.40 -15.05 -5.86
C ASN A 25 18.90 -14.58 -4.49
N GLU A 26 18.06 -14.65 -3.47
CA GLU A 26 18.46 -14.27 -2.10
C GLU A 26 19.64 -15.14 -1.58
N ARG A 27 19.68 -16.39 -1.99
CA ARG A 27 20.72 -17.36 -1.56
C ARG A 27 21.34 -18.08 -2.74
N PRO A 28 22.61 -18.49 -2.65
CA PRO A 28 23.23 -19.35 -3.63
C PRO A 28 22.49 -20.69 -3.77
N HIS A 29 22.51 -21.25 -4.97
CA HIS A 29 22.09 -22.65 -5.17
C HIS A 29 23.05 -23.61 -4.46
N HIS A 30 22.54 -24.80 -4.08
CA HIS A 30 23.35 -25.84 -3.46
C HIS A 30 24.61 -26.10 -4.29
N GLY A 31 25.80 -25.93 -3.67
CA GLY A 31 27.11 -26.18 -4.29
C GLY A 31 27.69 -25.01 -5.10
N LYS A 32 27.11 -23.82 -5.04
CA LYS A 32 27.68 -22.58 -5.60
C LYS A 32 27.96 -21.57 -4.51
N ASP A 33 29.06 -20.83 -4.60
CA ASP A 33 29.44 -19.78 -3.64
C ASP A 33 28.65 -18.50 -3.88
N ASP A 34 28.28 -18.22 -5.15
CA ASP A 34 27.56 -17.00 -5.54
C ASP A 34 26.08 -17.28 -5.84
N ALA A 35 25.22 -16.30 -5.48
CA ALA A 35 23.83 -16.30 -5.88
C ALA A 35 23.69 -16.13 -7.41
N TYR A 36 22.74 -16.88 -8.00
CA TYR A 36 22.41 -16.68 -9.41
C TYR A 36 21.82 -15.29 -9.61
N PHE A 37 22.36 -14.51 -10.56
CA PHE A 37 21.86 -13.19 -10.90
C PHE A 37 21.06 -13.22 -12.22
N TYR A 38 19.97 -12.50 -12.24
CA TYR A 38 19.18 -12.25 -13.44
C TYR A 38 19.66 -10.99 -14.16
N TYR A 39 20.02 -9.96 -13.37
CA TYR A 39 20.66 -8.74 -13.85
C TYR A 39 21.72 -8.27 -12.86
N ARG A 40 22.81 -7.73 -13.39
CA ARG A 40 23.87 -7.11 -12.59
C ARG A 40 24.46 -5.94 -13.37
N PHE A 41 24.45 -4.77 -12.74
CA PHE A 41 25.16 -3.60 -13.20
C PHE A 41 26.18 -3.20 -12.14
N GLN A 42 27.45 -3.42 -12.41
CA GLN A 42 28.54 -3.09 -11.51
C GLN A 42 29.68 -2.46 -12.27
N ARG A 43 30.23 -1.36 -11.76
CA ARG A 43 31.37 -0.64 -12.36
C ARG A 43 31.16 -0.31 -13.84
N GLY A 44 29.92 0.03 -14.21
CA GLY A 44 29.58 0.40 -15.58
C GLY A 44 29.38 -0.77 -16.56
N ASN A 45 29.35 -2.02 -16.09
CA ASN A 45 29.20 -3.21 -16.94
C ASN A 45 27.85 -3.88 -16.69
N PRO A 46 26.82 -3.66 -17.54
CA PRO A 46 25.54 -4.33 -17.43
C PRO A 46 25.60 -5.76 -18.01
N ALA A 47 25.01 -6.73 -17.30
CA ALA A 47 24.88 -8.10 -17.75
C ALA A 47 23.51 -8.67 -17.39
N LEU A 48 22.86 -9.35 -18.34
CA LEU A 48 21.63 -10.10 -18.18
C LEU A 48 21.91 -11.60 -18.33
N ASN A 49 21.22 -12.41 -17.56
CA ASN A 49 21.13 -13.85 -17.77
C ASN A 49 19.72 -14.21 -18.23
N ASP A 50 19.60 -14.94 -19.32
CA ASP A 50 18.34 -15.49 -19.80
C ASP A 50 17.98 -16.82 -19.11
N LEU A 51 16.79 -17.36 -19.41
CA LEU A 51 16.33 -18.65 -18.88
C LEU A 51 17.25 -19.83 -19.19
N SER A 52 18.05 -19.74 -20.25
CA SER A 52 19.00 -20.80 -20.64
C SER A 52 20.37 -20.64 -19.95
N GLU A 53 20.45 -19.80 -18.93
CA GLU A 53 21.68 -19.42 -18.21
C GLU A 53 22.77 -18.84 -19.15
N LYS A 54 22.38 -18.38 -20.34
CA LYS A 54 23.29 -17.69 -21.24
C LYS A 54 23.42 -16.24 -20.80
N ARG A 55 24.66 -15.88 -20.47
CA ARG A 55 25.01 -14.51 -20.12
C ARG A 55 25.03 -13.63 -21.37
N ARG A 56 24.21 -12.61 -21.39
CA ARG A 56 24.23 -11.55 -22.40
C ARG A 56 24.85 -10.30 -21.80
N GLY A 57 26.03 -9.94 -22.23
CA GLY A 57 26.59 -8.62 -21.94
C GLY A 57 25.81 -7.55 -22.69
N LEU A 58 25.30 -6.55 -21.98
CA LEU A 58 24.72 -5.36 -22.59
C LEU A 58 25.83 -4.34 -22.81
N ARG A 59 25.75 -3.59 -23.91
CA ARG A 59 26.62 -2.41 -24.06
C ARG A 59 26.12 -1.31 -23.12
N ARG A 60 27.02 -0.65 -22.38
CA ARG A 60 26.68 0.46 -21.49
C ARG A 60 25.86 1.54 -22.18
N GLU A 61 26.13 1.79 -23.46
CA GLU A 61 25.45 2.77 -24.31
C GLU A 61 23.94 2.46 -24.49
N ASN A 62 23.54 1.20 -24.30
CA ASN A 62 22.15 0.74 -24.44
C ASN A 62 21.38 0.77 -23.11
N VAL A 63 22.01 1.15 -22.00
CA VAL A 63 21.38 1.23 -20.68
C VAL A 63 21.38 2.69 -20.23
N LYS A 64 20.20 3.23 -20.00
CA LYS A 64 20.04 4.60 -19.49
C LYS A 64 20.40 4.64 -18.01
N PRO A 65 21.39 5.42 -17.59
CA PRO A 65 21.84 5.45 -16.20
C PRO A 65 20.80 6.03 -15.23
N GLU A 66 19.85 6.84 -15.72
CA GLU A 66 18.81 7.46 -14.90
C GLU A 66 17.61 6.53 -14.64
N GLN A 67 17.66 5.30 -15.11
CA GLN A 67 16.53 4.36 -15.03
C GLN A 67 16.99 2.97 -14.59
N SER A 68 16.21 2.32 -13.73
CA SER A 68 16.37 0.90 -13.44
C SER A 68 16.23 0.06 -14.72
N ILE A 69 16.91 -1.08 -14.77
CA ILE A 69 16.77 -2.06 -15.86
C ILE A 69 15.32 -2.53 -16.01
N LEU A 70 14.57 -2.59 -14.91
CA LEU A 70 13.19 -3.01 -14.92
C LEU A 70 12.27 -2.13 -15.79
N SER A 71 12.61 -0.86 -15.98
CA SER A 71 11.87 0.03 -16.88
C SER A 71 12.32 -0.07 -18.34
N GLN A 72 13.46 -0.70 -18.61
CA GLN A 72 14.11 -0.69 -19.93
C GLN A 72 13.98 -2.03 -20.68
N VAL A 73 13.87 -3.15 -19.95
CA VAL A 73 13.76 -4.51 -20.51
C VAL A 73 12.34 -5.01 -20.36
N ARG A 74 11.64 -5.19 -21.48
CA ARG A 74 10.26 -5.69 -21.55
C ARG A 74 10.19 -6.94 -22.42
N ASP A 75 10.77 -8.02 -21.96
CA ASP A 75 10.78 -9.30 -22.65
C ASP A 75 10.45 -10.42 -21.64
N PRO A 76 9.15 -10.75 -21.48
CA PRO A 76 8.71 -11.75 -20.51
C PRO A 76 9.16 -13.17 -20.87
N GLU A 77 9.42 -13.46 -22.14
CA GLU A 77 9.83 -14.79 -22.58
C GLU A 77 11.29 -15.05 -22.23
N SER A 78 12.17 -14.08 -22.49
CA SER A 78 13.61 -14.22 -22.18
C SER A 78 13.95 -13.92 -20.72
N TYR A 79 13.19 -12.98 -20.06
CA TYR A 79 13.50 -12.47 -18.72
C TYR A 79 12.27 -12.46 -17.80
N PRO A 80 11.62 -13.60 -17.53
CA PRO A 80 10.37 -13.66 -16.77
C PRO A 80 10.47 -13.14 -15.34
N VAL A 81 11.64 -13.28 -14.69
CA VAL A 81 11.85 -12.78 -13.32
C VAL A 81 11.89 -11.24 -13.28
N LEU A 82 12.53 -10.61 -14.26
CA LEU A 82 12.53 -9.15 -14.37
C LEU A 82 11.11 -8.64 -14.64
N HIS A 83 10.40 -9.28 -15.56
CA HIS A 83 9.02 -8.93 -15.88
C HIS A 83 8.10 -9.08 -14.67
N TRP A 84 8.17 -10.21 -13.96
CA TRP A 84 7.41 -10.42 -12.73
C TRP A 84 7.71 -9.34 -11.68
N LEU A 85 8.99 -9.00 -11.47
CA LEU A 85 9.39 -7.99 -10.50
C LEU A 85 8.89 -6.59 -10.89
N GLN A 86 8.94 -6.26 -12.19
CA GLN A 86 8.35 -5.04 -12.74
C GLN A 86 6.86 -4.95 -12.44
N GLU A 87 6.09 -6.02 -12.70
CA GLU A 87 4.66 -6.06 -12.39
C GLU A 87 4.38 -5.87 -10.89
N GLN A 88 5.23 -6.43 -10.00
CA GLN A 88 5.08 -6.21 -8.55
C GLN A 88 5.29 -4.73 -8.21
N TYR A 89 6.33 -4.08 -8.74
CA TYR A 89 6.57 -2.66 -8.48
C TYR A 89 5.48 -1.76 -9.06
N GLU A 90 4.96 -2.06 -10.25
CA GLU A 90 3.86 -1.31 -10.86
C GLU A 90 2.55 -1.40 -10.04
N ARG A 91 2.41 -2.42 -9.21
CA ARG A 91 1.26 -2.62 -8.33
C ARG A 91 1.41 -1.97 -6.95
N ILE A 92 2.58 -1.44 -6.58
CA ILE A 92 2.75 -0.68 -5.33
C ILE A 92 1.82 0.53 -5.35
N ARG A 93 1.14 0.78 -4.23
CA ARG A 93 0.22 1.92 -4.09
C ARG A 93 0.60 2.78 -2.91
N LEU A 94 0.45 4.09 -3.11
CA LEU A 94 0.72 5.11 -2.10
C LEU A 94 -0.48 6.06 -2.02
N TYR A 95 -1.29 5.91 -0.97
CA TYR A 95 -2.47 6.73 -0.72
C TYR A 95 -2.15 7.82 0.29
N ARG A 96 -1.91 9.04 -0.18
CA ARG A 96 -1.59 10.21 0.65
C ARG A 96 -2.44 11.44 0.35
N ASN A 97 -2.90 11.59 -0.88
CA ASN A 97 -3.66 12.76 -1.32
C ASN A 97 -5.16 12.47 -1.25
N TRP A 98 -5.73 12.65 -0.06
CA TRP A 98 -7.15 12.38 0.19
C TRP A 98 -7.99 13.63 -0.09
N ASP A 99 -8.25 13.95 -1.35
CA ASP A 99 -9.18 15.02 -1.73
C ASP A 99 -10.58 14.45 -1.98
N PHE A 100 -11.52 14.75 -1.07
CA PHE A 100 -12.92 14.37 -1.17
C PHE A 100 -13.84 15.58 -1.43
N GLY A 101 -13.30 16.72 -1.84
CA GLY A 101 -14.06 17.93 -2.13
C GLY A 101 -15.17 17.72 -3.15
N PRO A 102 -16.06 18.72 -3.36
CA PRO A 102 -17.26 18.58 -4.23
C PRO A 102 -16.94 18.18 -5.67
N SER A 103 -15.74 18.49 -6.13
CA SER A 103 -15.26 18.18 -7.49
C SER A 103 -14.45 16.88 -7.59
N ALA A 104 -14.21 16.20 -6.48
CA ALA A 104 -13.37 15.04 -6.43
C ALA A 104 -13.95 13.85 -7.24
N PRO A 105 -13.12 13.04 -7.89
CA PRO A 105 -13.55 11.89 -8.68
C PRO A 105 -14.40 10.87 -7.90
N TRP A 106 -14.18 10.74 -6.59
CA TRP A 106 -14.95 9.88 -5.67
C TRP A 106 -16.46 10.13 -5.70
N ARG A 107 -16.87 11.38 -5.99
CA ARG A 107 -18.27 11.83 -5.99
C ARG A 107 -18.92 11.81 -7.36
N ARG A 108 -18.13 11.69 -8.42
CA ARG A 108 -18.60 11.85 -9.79
C ARG A 108 -18.94 10.49 -10.42
N GLU A 109 -19.65 10.55 -11.51
CA GLU A 109 -19.72 9.43 -12.44
C GLU A 109 -18.31 9.09 -12.94
N GLN A 110 -18.01 7.81 -12.99
CA GLN A 110 -16.71 7.24 -13.34
C GLN A 110 -16.85 6.45 -14.63
N SER A 111 -15.75 6.29 -15.36
CA SER A 111 -15.79 5.47 -16.60
C SER A 111 -16.03 4.00 -16.28
N ALA A 112 -17.04 3.40 -16.91
CA ALA A 112 -17.30 1.97 -16.83
C ALA A 112 -16.25 1.11 -17.56
N GLN A 113 -15.38 1.73 -18.39
CA GLN A 113 -14.32 1.06 -19.15
C GLN A 113 -12.98 1.03 -18.37
N GLY A 114 -12.94 1.61 -17.17
CA GLY A 114 -11.76 1.62 -16.33
C GLY A 114 -11.38 0.23 -15.80
N ARG A 115 -10.18 0.13 -15.22
CA ARG A 115 -9.74 -1.07 -14.49
C ARG A 115 -10.20 -1.00 -13.03
N GLY A 116 -10.84 -2.06 -12.55
CA GLY A 116 -11.25 -2.22 -11.15
C GLY A 116 -10.29 -3.13 -10.35
N ASP A 117 -9.05 -3.30 -10.81
CA ASP A 117 -8.10 -4.24 -10.20
C ASP A 117 -7.55 -3.75 -8.86
N VAL A 118 -7.33 -2.46 -8.76
CA VAL A 118 -6.85 -1.76 -7.55
C VAL A 118 -7.42 -0.36 -7.55
N LEU A 119 -7.65 0.21 -6.37
CA LEU A 119 -8.09 1.59 -6.24
C LEU A 119 -7.00 2.55 -6.75
N ASN A 120 -7.38 3.49 -7.60
CA ASN A 120 -6.49 4.58 -8.01
C ASN A 120 -6.36 5.61 -6.88
N ASP A 121 -5.22 6.31 -6.83
CA ASP A 121 -4.92 7.29 -5.77
C ASP A 121 -5.93 8.44 -5.70
N GLY A 122 -6.50 8.85 -6.85
CA GLY A 122 -7.54 9.87 -6.94
C GLY A 122 -8.98 9.34 -6.87
N GLY A 123 -9.17 8.02 -6.79
CA GLY A 123 -10.50 7.39 -6.65
C GLY A 123 -11.35 7.31 -7.91
N GLU A 124 -10.77 7.56 -9.10
CA GLU A 124 -11.48 7.60 -10.39
C GLU A 124 -12.14 6.28 -10.77
N ASN A 125 -11.78 5.19 -10.10
CA ASN A 125 -12.31 3.85 -10.35
C ASN A 125 -12.98 3.20 -9.12
N MET A 126 -13.33 4.00 -8.12
CA MET A 126 -13.93 3.54 -6.85
C MET A 126 -15.14 2.64 -7.06
N ALA A 127 -16.05 3.03 -7.96
CA ALA A 127 -17.25 2.26 -8.27
C ALA A 127 -16.91 0.84 -8.76
N LEU A 128 -15.96 0.71 -9.69
CA LEU A 128 -15.53 -0.58 -10.24
C LEU A 128 -14.85 -1.45 -9.18
N VAL A 129 -14.01 -0.85 -8.34
CA VAL A 129 -13.34 -1.57 -7.24
C VAL A 129 -14.35 -2.07 -6.21
N LEU A 130 -15.29 -1.22 -5.78
CA LEU A 130 -16.37 -1.61 -4.87
C LEU A 130 -17.24 -2.74 -5.44
N SER A 131 -17.54 -2.71 -6.75
CA SER A 131 -18.24 -3.80 -7.42
C SER A 131 -17.50 -5.13 -7.33
N LYS A 132 -16.19 -5.11 -7.57
CA LYS A 132 -15.33 -6.31 -7.47
C LYS A 132 -15.28 -6.86 -6.05
N ILE A 133 -15.12 -5.99 -5.06
CA ILE A 133 -15.10 -6.36 -3.64
C ILE A 133 -16.45 -6.93 -3.23
N ARG A 134 -17.55 -6.26 -3.56
CA ARG A 134 -18.90 -6.74 -3.30
C ARG A 134 -19.15 -8.12 -3.89
N ALA A 135 -18.68 -8.40 -5.09
CA ALA A 135 -18.83 -9.70 -5.74
C ALA A 135 -18.09 -10.85 -5.04
N ARG A 136 -17.05 -10.54 -4.26
CA ARG A 136 -16.15 -11.53 -3.63
C ARG A 136 -16.30 -11.63 -2.11
N VAL A 137 -16.44 -10.48 -1.43
CA VAL A 137 -16.45 -10.37 0.03
C VAL A 137 -17.57 -9.46 0.52
N LYS A 138 -18.81 -9.67 -0.02
CA LYS A 138 -19.97 -8.85 0.29
C LYS A 138 -20.28 -8.76 1.79
N ILE A 139 -20.19 -9.88 2.49
CA ILE A 139 -20.57 -9.96 3.90
C ILE A 139 -19.66 -9.04 4.72
N GLU A 140 -18.34 -9.20 4.58
CA GLU A 140 -17.35 -8.41 5.31
C GLU A 140 -17.45 -6.91 4.96
N LEU A 141 -17.74 -6.60 3.69
CA LEU A 141 -17.91 -5.21 3.23
C LEU A 141 -19.11 -4.56 3.92
N ILE A 142 -20.27 -5.24 3.92
CA ILE A 142 -21.51 -4.68 4.50
C ILE A 142 -21.43 -4.63 6.04
N GLU A 143 -20.85 -5.64 6.68
CA GLU A 143 -20.61 -5.63 8.13
C GLU A 143 -19.67 -4.49 8.54
N SER A 144 -18.61 -4.25 7.77
CA SER A 144 -17.70 -3.12 8.00
C SER A 144 -18.42 -1.79 7.82
N LEU A 145 -19.23 -1.63 6.78
CA LEU A 145 -20.01 -0.40 6.58
C LEU A 145 -20.99 -0.12 7.71
N ARG A 146 -21.61 -1.16 8.28
CA ARG A 146 -22.52 -1.03 9.44
C ARG A 146 -21.83 -0.52 10.70
N LYS A 147 -20.51 -0.68 10.84
CA LYS A 147 -19.77 -0.05 11.95
C LYS A 147 -19.81 1.48 11.92
N LEU A 148 -19.98 2.07 10.74
CA LEU A 148 -20.16 3.51 10.59
C LEU A 148 -21.61 3.91 10.41
N PHE A 149 -22.44 3.07 9.77
CA PHE A 149 -23.85 3.34 9.43
C PHE A 149 -24.71 2.11 9.62
N ASP A 150 -25.41 2.00 10.73
CA ASP A 150 -26.24 0.83 11.09
C ASP A 150 -27.29 0.44 10.04
N GLY A 151 -27.80 1.43 9.29
CA GLY A 151 -28.88 1.26 8.32
C GLY A 151 -28.45 0.74 6.96
N ILE A 152 -27.16 0.59 6.65
CA ILE A 152 -26.71 0.15 5.32
C ILE A 152 -26.97 -1.35 5.14
N VAL A 153 -27.59 -1.68 4.00
CA VAL A 153 -27.94 -3.05 3.62
C VAL A 153 -27.16 -3.54 2.41
N ASP A 154 -26.79 -2.65 1.47
CA ASP A 154 -26.02 -3.02 0.27
C ASP A 154 -25.29 -1.80 -0.36
N ILE A 155 -24.44 -2.11 -1.34
CA ILE A 155 -23.88 -1.17 -2.30
C ILE A 155 -24.28 -1.64 -3.68
N HIS A 156 -24.80 -0.77 -4.53
CA HIS A 156 -25.03 -1.11 -5.91
C HIS A 156 -24.52 -0.05 -6.88
N LEU A 157 -24.45 -0.41 -8.14
CA LEU A 157 -23.93 0.43 -9.20
C LEU A 157 -24.98 0.58 -10.29
N THR A 158 -25.09 1.79 -10.80
CA THR A 158 -25.85 2.07 -12.01
C THR A 158 -24.88 2.43 -13.13
N VAL A 159 -25.09 1.80 -14.30
CA VAL A 159 -24.29 2.09 -15.50
C VAL A 159 -25.19 2.80 -16.51
N ASP A 160 -24.79 3.97 -16.95
CA ASP A 160 -25.49 4.75 -17.97
C ASP A 160 -24.49 5.43 -18.90
N GLY A 161 -24.74 5.36 -20.22
CA GLY A 161 -23.90 6.04 -21.22
C GLY A 161 -22.40 5.73 -21.18
N GLY A 162 -22.01 4.56 -20.64
CA GLY A 162 -20.58 4.21 -20.46
C GLY A 162 -19.96 4.75 -19.18
N ASN A 163 -20.73 5.41 -18.33
CA ASN A 163 -20.36 5.86 -17.00
C ASN A 163 -20.99 4.96 -15.92
N VAL A 164 -20.38 4.95 -14.73
CA VAL A 164 -20.85 4.22 -13.57
C VAL A 164 -20.88 5.14 -12.35
N LEU A 165 -21.97 5.03 -11.59
CA LEU A 165 -22.13 5.68 -10.28
C LEU A 165 -22.48 4.62 -9.25
N PHE A 166 -21.93 4.71 -8.04
CA PHE A 166 -22.30 3.82 -6.95
C PHE A 166 -23.24 4.48 -5.95
N PHE A 167 -24.05 3.64 -5.31
CA PHE A 167 -25.03 4.03 -4.31
C PHE A 167 -24.87 3.16 -3.08
N LEU A 168 -25.06 3.76 -1.91
CA LEU A 168 -25.33 3.01 -0.68
C LEU A 168 -26.84 2.82 -0.53
N GLU A 169 -27.25 1.59 -0.28
CA GLU A 169 -28.65 1.26 -0.01
C GLU A 169 -28.87 1.16 1.50
N GLU A 170 -29.80 1.98 2.00
CA GLU A 170 -30.29 1.92 3.38
C GLU A 170 -31.53 1.02 3.50
N SER A 171 -31.79 0.53 4.72
CA SER A 171 -33.03 -0.18 5.05
C SER A 171 -34.25 0.69 4.69
N GLY A 172 -35.22 0.06 4.00
CA GLY A 172 -36.38 0.79 3.45
C GLY A 172 -36.21 1.26 2.00
N ALA A 173 -35.22 0.70 1.29
CA ALA A 173 -34.95 0.95 -0.15
C ALA A 173 -34.59 2.42 -0.47
N ARG A 174 -33.98 3.12 0.47
CA ARG A 174 -33.45 4.46 0.25
C ARG A 174 -32.04 4.36 -0.34
N GLU A 175 -31.83 4.94 -1.49
CA GLU A 175 -30.55 4.98 -2.18
C GLU A 175 -29.84 6.33 -1.96
N ILE A 176 -28.59 6.26 -1.56
CA ILE A 176 -27.74 7.46 -1.39
C ILE A 176 -26.63 7.40 -2.42
N PRO A 177 -26.65 8.28 -3.44
CA PRO A 177 -25.62 8.31 -4.46
C PRO A 177 -24.29 8.81 -3.87
N SER A 178 -23.17 8.39 -4.44
CA SER A 178 -21.81 8.82 -4.03
C SER A 178 -21.67 10.34 -3.99
N THR A 179 -22.40 11.07 -4.83
CA THR A 179 -22.42 12.53 -4.89
C THR A 179 -22.90 13.19 -3.59
N ARG A 180 -23.68 12.48 -2.76
CA ARG A 180 -24.25 12.98 -1.51
C ARG A 180 -23.58 12.44 -0.25
N LEU A 181 -22.60 11.55 -0.38
CA LEU A 181 -21.89 11.00 0.77
C LEU A 181 -20.99 12.07 1.40
N SER A 182 -20.80 11.99 2.72
CA SER A 182 -19.84 12.85 3.41
C SER A 182 -18.40 12.48 3.06
N ASP A 183 -17.46 13.41 3.28
CA ASP A 183 -16.03 13.16 3.07
C ASP A 183 -15.54 11.98 3.93
N GLY A 184 -15.98 11.93 5.19
CA GLY A 184 -15.65 10.80 6.09
C GLY A 184 -16.20 9.46 5.59
N THR A 185 -17.41 9.45 5.00
CA THR A 185 -17.99 8.24 4.39
C THR A 185 -17.18 7.77 3.21
N LEU A 186 -16.81 8.68 2.30
CA LEU A 186 -16.00 8.36 1.13
C LEU A 186 -14.62 7.85 1.53
N ARG A 187 -14.00 8.50 2.54
CA ARG A 187 -12.72 8.06 3.08
C ARG A 187 -12.79 6.66 3.66
N TYR A 188 -13.82 6.40 4.47
CA TYR A 188 -14.01 5.07 5.03
C TYR A 188 -14.23 4.00 3.95
N LEU A 189 -15.07 4.28 2.95
CA LEU A 189 -15.26 3.42 1.78
C LEU A 189 -13.95 3.17 1.03
N SER A 190 -13.10 4.19 0.90
CA SER A 190 -11.79 4.06 0.24
C SER A 190 -10.88 3.11 1.03
N LEU A 191 -10.86 3.22 2.37
CA LEU A 191 -10.12 2.29 3.23
C LEU A 191 -10.65 0.87 3.10
N LEU A 192 -11.98 0.68 3.08
CA LEU A 192 -12.57 -0.64 2.85
C LEU A 192 -12.18 -1.18 1.47
N ALA A 193 -12.19 -0.33 0.44
CA ALA A 193 -11.80 -0.71 -0.91
C ALA A 193 -10.32 -1.15 -1.00
N ILE A 194 -9.45 -0.59 -0.18
CA ILE A 194 -8.04 -0.96 -0.09
C ILE A 194 -7.87 -2.23 0.76
N LEU A 195 -8.42 -2.23 1.97
CA LEU A 195 -8.11 -3.23 2.99
C LEU A 195 -8.88 -4.56 2.81
N LEU A 196 -10.07 -4.53 2.23
CA LEU A 196 -10.88 -5.72 1.91
C LEU A 196 -10.63 -6.27 0.51
N HIS A 197 -9.72 -5.66 -0.27
CA HIS A 197 -9.48 -6.10 -1.64
C HIS A 197 -9.10 -7.58 -1.71
N PRO A 198 -9.80 -8.44 -2.50
CA PRO A 198 -9.54 -9.88 -2.52
C PRO A 198 -8.17 -10.25 -3.13
N GLU A 199 -7.66 -9.42 -4.03
CA GLU A 199 -6.37 -9.57 -4.71
C GLU A 199 -5.52 -8.30 -4.50
N PRO A 200 -5.04 -8.04 -3.27
CA PRO A 200 -4.41 -6.77 -2.94
C PRO A 200 -3.08 -6.56 -3.68
N PRO A 201 -2.60 -5.32 -3.79
CA PRO A 201 -1.23 -5.02 -4.18
C PRO A 201 -0.22 -5.67 -3.23
N PRO A 202 1.02 -5.92 -3.68
CA PRO A 202 2.07 -6.50 -2.82
C PRO A 202 2.48 -5.59 -1.67
N LEU A 203 2.45 -4.27 -1.91
CA LEU A 203 2.73 -3.22 -0.92
C LEU A 203 1.76 -2.07 -1.08
N VAL A 204 1.22 -1.62 0.04
CA VAL A 204 0.37 -0.44 0.14
C VAL A 204 0.89 0.48 1.24
N ALA A 205 1.10 1.74 0.92
CA ALA A 205 1.37 2.79 1.90
C ALA A 205 0.15 3.70 2.03
N ILE A 206 -0.26 4.00 3.27
CA ILE A 206 -1.42 4.85 3.59
C ILE A 206 -0.96 5.94 4.56
N GLU A 207 -1.17 7.19 4.18
CA GLU A 207 -0.85 8.33 5.04
C GLU A 207 -2.11 8.78 5.78
N GLU A 208 -2.01 8.81 7.12
CA GLU A 208 -3.03 9.31 8.05
C GLU A 208 -4.46 8.83 7.73
N PRO A 209 -4.73 7.50 7.75
CA PRO A 209 -6.04 6.95 7.41
C PRO A 209 -7.19 7.48 8.29
N GLU A 210 -6.86 7.95 9.49
CA GLU A 210 -7.80 8.44 10.49
C GLU A 210 -8.39 9.82 10.20
N LEU A 211 -7.75 10.64 9.36
CA LEU A 211 -8.19 12.02 9.12
C LEU A 211 -9.64 12.07 8.63
N GLY A 212 -10.46 12.90 9.30
CA GLY A 212 -11.86 13.10 8.93
C GLY A 212 -12.80 11.92 9.26
N LEU A 213 -12.31 10.92 9.98
CA LEU A 213 -13.11 9.79 10.47
C LEU A 213 -13.54 10.00 11.92
N HIS A 214 -14.69 9.39 12.27
CA HIS A 214 -15.15 9.39 13.66
C HIS A 214 -14.26 8.48 14.52
N PRO A 215 -13.88 8.91 15.74
CA PRO A 215 -13.05 8.12 16.63
C PRO A 215 -13.52 6.69 16.87
N ASP A 216 -14.82 6.46 16.94
CA ASP A 216 -15.42 5.15 17.25
C ASP A 216 -15.09 4.06 16.21
N VAL A 217 -14.69 4.44 14.98
CA VAL A 217 -14.30 3.46 13.95
C VAL A 217 -12.82 3.08 14.00
N MET A 218 -12.00 3.75 14.81
CA MET A 218 -10.55 3.50 14.87
C MET A 218 -10.19 2.07 15.26
N PRO A 219 -10.83 1.43 16.26
CA PRO A 219 -10.58 0.03 16.58
C PRO A 219 -10.84 -0.91 15.41
N HIS A 220 -11.92 -0.66 14.66
CA HIS A 220 -12.23 -1.46 13.47
C HIS A 220 -11.25 -1.22 12.32
N ILE A 221 -10.79 0.01 12.11
CA ILE A 221 -9.73 0.29 11.13
C ILE A 221 -8.45 -0.44 11.48
N ALA A 222 -8.05 -0.45 12.75
CA ALA A 222 -6.88 -1.20 13.19
C ALA A 222 -7.04 -2.71 12.94
N GLU A 223 -8.21 -3.28 13.23
CA GLU A 223 -8.53 -4.67 12.92
C GLU A 223 -8.39 -4.96 11.41
N LEU A 224 -8.95 -4.09 10.57
CA LEU A 224 -8.83 -4.21 9.10
C LEU A 224 -7.38 -4.13 8.62
N LEU A 225 -6.56 -3.21 9.18
CA LEU A 225 -5.14 -3.10 8.87
C LEU A 225 -4.38 -4.37 9.23
N VAL A 226 -4.62 -4.90 10.43
CA VAL A 226 -4.00 -6.15 10.89
C VAL A 226 -4.40 -7.32 9.99
N ASN A 227 -5.69 -7.47 9.68
CA ASN A 227 -6.17 -8.53 8.80
C ASN A 227 -5.62 -8.40 7.37
N ALA A 228 -5.54 -7.18 6.83
CA ALA A 228 -4.96 -6.93 5.51
C ALA A 228 -3.46 -7.22 5.47
N SER A 229 -2.72 -6.97 6.57
CA SER A 229 -1.28 -7.23 6.66
C SER A 229 -0.90 -8.71 6.50
N GLN A 230 -1.87 -9.64 6.66
CA GLN A 230 -1.67 -11.06 6.39
C GLN A 230 -1.60 -11.39 4.88
N ARG A 231 -2.05 -10.47 4.02
CA ARG A 231 -2.19 -10.67 2.57
C ARG A 231 -1.35 -9.71 1.73
N MET A 232 -0.90 -8.60 2.32
CA MET A 232 -0.06 -7.58 1.68
C MET A 232 0.85 -6.91 2.70
N GLN A 233 1.93 -6.31 2.23
CA GLN A 233 2.76 -5.46 3.08
C GLN A 233 2.08 -4.09 3.23
N LEU A 234 1.93 -3.64 4.48
CA LEU A 234 1.36 -2.33 4.80
C LEU A 234 2.39 -1.42 5.46
N VAL A 235 2.40 -0.16 5.04
CA VAL A 235 3.10 0.94 5.72
C VAL A 235 2.07 2.03 5.98
N VAL A 236 1.80 2.32 7.25
CA VAL A 236 0.78 3.30 7.65
C VAL A 236 1.43 4.36 8.51
N THR A 237 1.26 5.63 8.15
CA THR A 237 1.62 6.75 9.03
C THR A 237 0.39 7.23 9.79
N THR A 238 0.54 7.58 11.07
CA THR A 238 -0.56 8.08 11.88
C THR A 238 -0.08 9.03 12.97
N HIS A 239 -0.92 9.99 13.29
CA HIS A 239 -0.84 10.84 14.48
C HIS A 239 -2.01 10.57 15.46
N SER A 240 -2.81 9.55 15.21
CA SER A 240 -3.95 9.18 16.05
C SER A 240 -3.54 8.31 17.22
N ARG A 241 -3.65 8.87 18.44
CA ARG A 241 -3.51 8.08 19.67
C ARG A 241 -4.43 6.85 19.65
N MET A 242 -5.67 7.00 19.18
CA MET A 242 -6.66 5.92 19.19
C MET A 242 -6.27 4.77 18.26
N LEU A 243 -5.67 5.08 17.09
CA LEU A 243 -5.17 4.04 16.20
C LEU A 243 -3.97 3.32 16.82
N VAL A 244 -3.07 4.05 17.48
CA VAL A 244 -1.93 3.45 18.21
C VAL A 244 -2.43 2.59 19.39
N ASP A 245 -3.42 3.06 20.15
CA ASP A 245 -4.06 2.29 21.23
C ASP A 245 -4.63 0.96 20.76
N ALA A 246 -5.28 0.95 19.61
CA ALA A 246 -5.87 -0.25 19.03
C ALA A 246 -4.80 -1.30 18.59
N LEU A 247 -3.53 -0.91 18.49
CA LEU A 247 -2.39 -1.80 18.18
C LEU A 247 -1.63 -2.26 19.43
N THR A 248 -2.15 -2.04 20.64
CA THR A 248 -1.51 -2.41 21.92
C THR A 248 -1.11 -3.88 21.99
N GLU A 249 -1.93 -4.79 21.44
CA GLU A 249 -1.63 -6.22 21.38
C GLU A 249 -0.55 -6.59 20.32
N GLN A 250 -0.14 -5.63 19.50
CA GLN A 250 0.83 -5.83 18.43
C GLN A 250 1.92 -4.74 18.42
N PRO A 251 2.63 -4.51 19.53
CA PRO A 251 3.56 -3.39 19.64
C PRO A 251 4.70 -3.45 18.62
N SER A 252 5.16 -4.63 18.23
CA SER A 252 6.19 -4.80 17.21
C SER A 252 5.74 -4.41 15.78
N SER A 253 4.45 -4.14 15.54
CA SER A 253 3.99 -3.54 14.28
C SER A 253 4.23 -2.02 14.23
N VAL A 254 4.44 -1.38 15.39
CA VAL A 254 4.61 0.07 15.52
C VAL A 254 6.08 0.46 15.38
N VAL A 255 6.34 1.48 14.54
CA VAL A 255 7.65 2.10 14.35
C VAL A 255 7.53 3.57 14.73
N VAL A 256 8.26 3.99 15.74
CA VAL A 256 8.31 5.39 16.15
C VAL A 256 9.27 6.15 15.25
N CYS A 257 8.80 7.27 14.70
CA CYS A 257 9.61 8.17 13.89
C CYS A 257 9.93 9.43 14.72
N ALA A 258 11.21 9.73 14.90
CA ALA A 258 11.67 10.91 15.60
C ALA A 258 12.70 11.67 14.76
N LYS A 259 12.79 13.00 14.98
CA LYS A 259 13.83 13.81 14.37
C LYS A 259 14.89 14.13 15.42
N GLU A 260 16.10 13.62 15.23
CA GLU A 260 17.23 13.87 16.10
C GLU A 260 18.35 14.53 15.33
N LYS A 261 18.83 15.70 15.80
CA LYS A 261 19.96 16.44 15.19
C LYS A 261 19.82 16.69 13.68
N GLY A 262 18.59 16.83 13.19
CA GLY A 262 18.31 17.06 11.77
C GLY A 262 18.09 15.78 10.93
N GLU A 263 18.29 14.62 11.51
CA GLU A 263 18.13 13.30 10.89
C GLU A 263 16.83 12.63 11.35
N SER A 264 16.17 11.87 10.46
CA SER A 264 15.02 11.05 10.82
C SER A 264 15.51 9.70 11.38
N ARG A 265 15.04 9.36 12.57
CA ARG A 265 15.28 8.07 13.20
C ARG A 265 14.00 7.27 13.26
N LEU A 266 14.07 6.01 12.85
CA LEU A 266 12.97 5.06 12.86
C LEU A 266 13.34 3.94 13.84
N GLU A 267 12.51 3.73 14.87
CA GLU A 267 12.73 2.71 15.88
C GLU A 267 11.49 1.84 16.06
N ARG A 268 11.63 0.56 15.79
CA ARG A 268 10.57 -0.42 15.99
C ARG A 268 10.44 -0.73 17.48
N LEU A 269 9.20 -0.73 17.98
CA LEU A 269 8.94 -1.07 19.38
C LEU A 269 9.28 -2.54 19.67
N ASP A 270 9.97 -2.78 20.76
CA ASP A 270 10.24 -4.13 21.27
C ASP A 270 9.14 -4.57 22.22
N ALA A 271 8.34 -5.55 21.80
CA ALA A 271 7.25 -6.12 22.57
C ALA A 271 7.72 -6.69 23.93
N ASN A 272 8.92 -7.27 24.00
CA ASN A 272 9.44 -7.85 25.23
C ASN A 272 9.85 -6.75 26.23
N ALA A 273 10.47 -5.69 25.74
CA ALA A 273 10.85 -4.54 26.57
C ALA A 273 9.62 -3.80 27.15
N LEU A 274 8.51 -3.78 26.37
CA LEU A 274 7.29 -3.10 26.77
C LEU A 274 6.32 -3.96 27.60
N LYS A 275 6.54 -5.26 27.73
CA LYS A 275 5.60 -6.19 28.38
C LYS A 275 5.10 -5.73 29.74
N ALA A 276 6.00 -5.35 30.65
CA ALA A 276 5.64 -4.89 31.99
C ALA A 276 4.83 -3.57 32.00
N TRP A 277 5.01 -2.74 30.98
CA TRP A 277 4.27 -1.49 30.81
C TRP A 277 2.88 -1.75 30.23
N LEU A 278 2.77 -2.66 29.25
CA LEU A 278 1.51 -3.00 28.58
C LEU A 278 0.54 -3.79 29.47
N ASP A 279 1.02 -4.36 30.57
CA ASP A 279 0.14 -4.92 31.62
C ASP A 279 -0.72 -3.85 32.33
N LYS A 280 -0.34 -2.56 32.23
CA LYS A 280 -0.98 -1.45 32.96
C LYS A 280 -1.44 -0.29 32.06
N TYR A 281 -0.86 -0.13 30.92
CA TYR A 281 -1.05 1.01 30.01
C TYR A 281 -1.20 0.53 28.58
N THR A 282 -1.97 1.28 27.77
CA THR A 282 -2.01 1.08 26.33
C THR A 282 -0.80 1.73 25.63
N LEU A 283 -0.54 1.39 24.37
CA LEU A 283 0.50 2.06 23.58
C LEU A 283 0.25 3.56 23.45
N GLY A 284 -1.00 3.98 23.26
CA GLY A 284 -1.34 5.40 23.18
C GLY A 284 -1.18 6.12 24.50
N ASP A 285 -1.40 5.45 25.66
CA ASP A 285 -1.10 6.00 26.98
C ASP A 285 0.41 6.24 27.13
N LEU A 286 1.24 5.28 26.76
CA LEU A 286 2.70 5.39 26.82
C LEU A 286 3.20 6.48 25.88
N TRP A 287 2.65 6.53 24.67
CA TRP A 287 2.99 7.58 23.71
C TRP A 287 2.63 8.97 24.23
N SER A 288 1.41 9.15 24.76
CA SER A 288 0.97 10.44 25.31
C SER A 288 1.81 10.92 26.51
N LYS A 289 2.40 9.98 27.26
CA LYS A 289 3.33 10.28 28.37
C LYS A 289 4.76 10.54 27.90
N GLY A 290 5.05 10.35 26.60
CA GLY A 290 6.38 10.54 26.03
C GLY A 290 7.34 9.37 26.24
N GLU A 291 6.86 8.24 26.78
CA GLU A 291 7.68 7.05 27.07
C GLU A 291 8.13 6.30 25.81
N LEU A 292 7.39 6.44 24.70
CA LEU A 292 7.74 5.81 23.44
C LEU A 292 8.56 6.72 22.52
N GLY A 293 8.71 8.01 22.84
CA GLY A 293 9.31 9.01 21.94
C GLY A 293 8.32 9.51 20.86
N GLY A 294 8.83 10.27 19.89
CA GLY A 294 8.01 10.78 18.76
C GLY A 294 7.07 11.96 19.11
N ASN A 295 7.01 12.42 20.35
CA ASN A 295 6.08 13.45 20.85
C ASN A 295 6.68 14.86 20.92
N ARG A 296 7.85 15.08 20.36
CA ARG A 296 8.50 16.39 20.46
C ARG A 296 8.07 17.27 19.28
N TRP A 297 7.11 18.14 19.56
CA TRP A 297 6.82 19.35 18.81
C TRP A 297 7.22 20.56 19.65
#